data_869aeeef96adc9a00954bb18069315db
#
_entry.id   869aeeef96adc9a00954bb18069315db
#
_cell.length_a   1.000
_cell.length_b   1.000
_cell.length_c   1.000
_cell.angle_alpha   90.00
_cell.angle_beta   90.00
_cell.angle_gamma   90.00
#
_symmetry.space_group_name_H-M   'P 1'
#
loop_
_entity.id
_entity.type
_entity.pdbx_description
1 polymer ?
#
loop_
_entity_poly.entity_id
_entity_poly.type
_entity_poly.pdbx_seq_one_letter_code
_entity_poly.pdbx_strand_id
1 'polypeptide(L)'
;MKVCESIKALNPDMILHLGDVTDDADLMEALLDREVRRVPGNCDVADREPGTLFIKVEGLLILATHGHHHRVKTTLHDLARDAKKHGAKVALFGHTHVALEDEVDGVMVLNPGSASLPKNNQKSGYAMMTVTGEDISVKFIHI
;
A
#
# COMPACT_ATOMS: atom_id res chain seq x y z
N MET A 1 -2.13 13.95 14.05
CA MET A 1 -1.50 12.69 13.60
C MET A 1 -0.27 13.04 12.76
N LYS A 2 0.90 12.55 13.16
CA LYS A 2 2.19 12.89 12.52
C LYS A 2 2.26 12.47 11.04
N VAL A 3 1.68 11.31 10.71
CA VAL A 3 1.68 10.84 9.33
C VAL A 3 0.91 11.80 8.42
N CYS A 4 -0.19 12.34 8.88
CA CYS A 4 -0.98 13.30 8.10
C CYS A 4 -0.24 14.61 7.86
N GLU A 5 0.48 15.10 8.86
CA GLU A 5 1.30 16.30 8.71
C GLU A 5 2.39 16.10 7.66
N SER A 6 3.05 14.94 7.70
CA SER A 6 4.08 14.59 6.73
C SER A 6 3.52 14.48 5.32
N ILE A 7 2.36 13.82 5.15
CA ILE A 7 1.70 13.66 3.86
C ILE A 7 1.26 15.02 3.29
N LYS A 8 0.71 15.89 4.13
CA LYS A 8 0.32 17.24 3.69
C LYS A 8 1.50 18.01 3.09
N ALA A 9 2.67 17.90 3.71
CA ALA A 9 3.87 18.58 3.23
C ALA A 9 4.30 18.07 1.84
N LEU A 10 4.08 16.78 1.53
CA LEU A 10 4.42 16.19 0.24
C LEU A 10 3.36 16.45 -0.83
N ASN A 11 2.12 16.69 -0.44
CA ASN A 11 0.99 16.94 -1.32
C ASN A 11 0.89 15.91 -2.47
N PRO A 12 0.73 14.61 -2.17
CA PRO A 12 0.66 13.58 -3.21
C PRO A 12 -0.64 13.67 -4.01
N ASP A 13 -0.62 13.10 -5.22
CA ASP A 13 -1.82 13.03 -6.07
C ASP A 13 -2.83 12.01 -5.58
N MET A 14 -2.38 10.94 -4.94
CA MET A 14 -3.21 9.85 -4.45
C MET A 14 -2.68 9.31 -3.13
N ILE A 15 -3.57 8.92 -2.24
CA ILE A 15 -3.23 8.31 -0.95
C ILE A 15 -3.91 6.96 -0.87
N LEU A 16 -3.13 5.92 -0.51
CA LEU A 16 -3.60 4.55 -0.37
C LEU A 16 -3.34 4.03 1.04
N HIS A 17 -4.35 3.39 1.61
CA HIS A 17 -4.26 2.66 2.87
C HIS A 17 -4.43 1.16 2.57
N LEU A 18 -3.46 0.35 2.95
CA LEU A 18 -3.40 -1.06 2.55
C LEU A 18 -4.00 -2.02 3.59
N GLY A 19 -4.90 -1.53 4.44
CA GLY A 19 -5.69 -2.37 5.33
C GLY A 19 -5.22 -2.35 6.77
N ASP A 20 -5.95 -3.10 7.57
CA ASP A 20 -5.98 -3.11 9.02
C ASP A 20 -6.45 -1.78 9.60
N VAL A 21 -7.62 -1.82 10.26
CA VAL A 21 -8.26 -0.67 10.88
C VAL A 21 -8.56 0.43 9.84
N THR A 22 -9.53 0.15 8.95
CA THR A 22 -9.94 1.15 7.94
C THR A 22 -10.52 2.42 8.54
N ASP A 23 -10.91 2.42 9.82
CA ASP A 23 -11.28 3.64 10.55
C ASP A 23 -10.13 4.65 10.58
N ASP A 24 -8.87 4.19 10.54
CA ASP A 24 -7.73 5.09 10.43
C ASP A 24 -7.73 5.83 9.10
N ALA A 25 -8.15 5.18 8.02
CA ALA A 25 -8.29 5.83 6.72
C ALA A 25 -9.38 6.91 6.75
N ASP A 26 -10.49 6.65 7.44
CA ASP A 26 -11.54 7.65 7.61
C ASP A 26 -11.04 8.85 8.40
N LEU A 27 -10.27 8.63 9.46
CA LEU A 27 -9.66 9.71 10.23
C LEU A 27 -8.68 10.51 9.38
N MET A 28 -7.88 9.84 8.57
CA MET A 28 -6.95 10.50 7.66
C MET A 28 -7.68 11.36 6.63
N GLU A 29 -8.80 10.88 6.07
CA GLU A 29 -9.61 11.66 5.14
C GLU A 29 -10.12 12.95 5.80
N ALA A 30 -10.58 12.85 7.04
CA ALA A 30 -11.07 14.02 7.78
C ALA A 30 -9.94 15.02 8.07
N LEU A 31 -8.76 14.53 8.46
CA LEU A 31 -7.62 15.39 8.80
C LEU A 31 -6.96 16.01 7.57
N LEU A 32 -6.94 15.29 6.45
CA LEU A 32 -6.31 15.75 5.21
C LEU A 32 -7.24 16.48 4.28
N ASP A 33 -8.57 16.37 4.51
CA ASP A 33 -9.60 16.88 3.62
C ASP A 33 -9.41 16.37 2.19
N ARG A 34 -9.12 15.06 2.06
CA ARG A 34 -8.87 14.39 0.79
C ARG A 34 -9.31 12.94 0.86
N GLU A 35 -9.59 12.37 -0.32
CA GLU A 35 -9.87 10.94 -0.43
C GLU A 35 -8.65 10.10 -0.06
N VAL A 36 -8.86 9.09 0.77
CA VAL A 36 -7.88 8.03 1.04
C VAL A 36 -8.47 6.73 0.53
N ARG A 37 -7.92 6.20 -0.55
CA ARG A 37 -8.34 4.93 -1.11
C ARG A 37 -7.83 3.80 -0.21
N ARG A 38 -8.61 2.73 -0.09
CA ARG A 38 -8.31 1.72 0.92
C ARG A 38 -8.73 0.32 0.49
N VAL A 39 -8.07 -0.66 1.09
CA VAL A 39 -8.50 -2.06 1.04
C VAL A 39 -8.66 -2.56 2.48
N PRO A 40 -9.58 -3.50 2.77
CA PRO A 40 -9.74 -4.03 4.11
C PRO A 40 -8.60 -5.00 4.45
N GLY A 41 -8.19 -4.99 5.72
CA GLY A 41 -7.26 -5.98 6.25
C GLY A 41 -8.01 -7.09 6.99
N ASN A 42 -7.25 -8.03 7.52
CA ASN A 42 -7.82 -9.13 8.29
C ASN A 42 -8.41 -8.70 9.65
N CYS A 43 -8.15 -7.45 10.06
CA CYS A 43 -8.72 -6.87 11.27
C CYS A 43 -10.01 -6.08 11.01
N ASP A 44 -10.43 -5.93 9.75
CA ASP A 44 -11.57 -5.10 9.33
C ASP A 44 -12.79 -5.97 9.04
N VAL A 45 -13.31 -6.62 10.08
CA VAL A 45 -14.31 -7.70 9.97
C VAL A 45 -15.61 -7.26 9.30
N ALA A 46 -16.05 -6.04 9.50
CA ALA A 46 -17.34 -5.54 8.99
C ALA A 46 -17.17 -4.62 7.78
N ASP A 47 -15.98 -4.56 7.21
CA ASP A 47 -15.69 -3.64 6.11
C ASP A 47 -16.30 -4.13 4.80
N ARG A 48 -16.85 -3.19 4.03
CA ARG A 48 -17.45 -3.46 2.71
C ARG A 48 -16.55 -3.07 1.54
N GLU A 49 -15.34 -2.60 1.84
CA GLU A 49 -14.40 -2.21 0.80
C GLU A 49 -13.92 -3.43 0.00
N PRO A 50 -13.61 -3.28 -1.29
CA PRO A 50 -13.08 -4.40 -2.05
C PRO A 50 -11.75 -4.89 -1.49
N GLY A 51 -11.53 -6.20 -1.51
CA GLY A 51 -10.30 -6.82 -0.99
C GLY A 51 -9.07 -6.50 -1.82
N THR A 52 -9.27 -6.17 -3.09
CA THR A 52 -8.20 -5.82 -4.02
C THR A 52 -8.62 -4.65 -4.87
N LEU A 53 -7.74 -3.66 -5.04
CA LEU A 53 -7.93 -2.55 -5.94
C LEU A 53 -7.00 -2.68 -7.13
N PHE A 54 -7.50 -2.33 -8.32
CA PHE A 54 -6.68 -2.18 -9.51
C PHE A 54 -6.67 -0.70 -9.87
N ILE A 55 -5.49 -0.10 -9.91
CA ILE A 55 -5.31 1.33 -10.09
C ILE A 55 -4.46 1.57 -11.32
N LYS A 56 -4.94 2.39 -12.23
CA LYS A 56 -4.20 2.74 -13.43
C LYS A 56 -3.58 4.12 -13.27
N VAL A 57 -2.26 4.20 -13.38
CA VAL A 57 -1.51 5.46 -13.26
C VAL A 57 -0.55 5.54 -14.44
N GLU A 58 -0.67 6.57 -15.25
CA GLU A 58 0.22 6.80 -16.42
C GLU A 58 0.28 5.59 -17.37
N GLY A 59 -0.82 4.82 -17.48
CA GLY A 59 -0.83 3.60 -18.29
C GLY A 59 -0.31 2.36 -17.58
N LEU A 60 0.21 2.51 -16.38
CA LEU A 60 0.70 1.41 -15.54
C LEU A 60 -0.46 0.88 -14.70
N LEU A 61 -0.65 -0.44 -14.68
CA LEU A 61 -1.65 -1.05 -13.81
C LEU A 61 -0.99 -1.51 -12.51
N ILE A 62 -1.60 -1.12 -11.40
CA ILE A 62 -1.12 -1.42 -10.05
C ILE A 62 -2.18 -2.24 -9.33
N LEU A 63 -1.80 -3.38 -8.76
CA LEU A 63 -2.63 -4.16 -7.86
C LEU A 63 -2.32 -3.72 -6.43
N ALA A 64 -3.36 -3.40 -5.66
CA ALA A 64 -3.22 -3.03 -4.25
C ALA A 64 -4.12 -3.90 -3.40
N THR A 65 -3.57 -4.54 -2.37
CA THR A 65 -4.30 -5.45 -1.48
C THR A 65 -3.68 -5.42 -0.09
N HIS A 66 -4.43 -5.85 0.92
CA HIS A 66 -3.82 -6.05 2.24
C HIS A 66 -2.79 -7.19 2.20
N GLY A 67 -3.13 -8.28 1.53
CA GLY A 67 -2.21 -9.40 1.33
C GLY A 67 -2.50 -10.64 2.16
N HIS A 68 -3.43 -10.60 3.12
CA HIS A 68 -3.71 -11.78 3.94
C HIS A 68 -4.28 -12.95 3.12
N HIS A 69 -5.09 -12.67 2.10
CA HIS A 69 -5.59 -13.71 1.19
C HIS A 69 -4.50 -14.24 0.25
N HIS A 70 -3.43 -13.49 0.02
CA HIS A 70 -2.31 -13.89 -0.82
C HIS A 70 -1.17 -14.54 -0.03
N ARG A 71 -1.37 -14.74 1.27
CA ARG A 71 -0.40 -15.41 2.17
C ARG A 71 0.97 -14.75 2.17
N VAL A 72 1.01 -13.42 2.14
CA VAL A 72 2.26 -12.65 2.00
C VAL A 72 3.24 -12.86 3.16
N LYS A 73 2.78 -13.35 4.33
CA LYS A 73 3.68 -13.70 5.43
C LYS A 73 4.49 -14.95 5.14
N THR A 74 4.04 -15.78 4.19
CA THR A 74 4.70 -17.04 3.82
C THR A 74 5.53 -16.87 2.55
N THR A 75 4.95 -16.24 1.52
CA THR A 75 5.60 -16.07 0.21
C THR A 75 4.98 -14.89 -0.52
N LEU A 76 5.73 -14.31 -1.46
CA LEU A 76 5.24 -13.25 -2.34
C LEU A 76 4.85 -13.76 -3.73
N HIS A 77 5.02 -15.05 -4.00
CA HIS A 77 4.72 -15.63 -5.32
C HIS A 77 3.23 -15.59 -5.67
N ASP A 78 2.34 -15.84 -4.69
CA ASP A 78 0.90 -15.79 -4.93
C ASP A 78 0.45 -14.39 -5.33
N LEU A 79 0.99 -13.37 -4.65
CA LEU A 79 0.70 -11.97 -4.95
C LEU A 79 1.21 -11.60 -6.35
N ALA A 80 2.44 -11.94 -6.67
CA ALA A 80 3.04 -11.65 -7.97
C ALA A 80 2.29 -12.36 -9.10
N ARG A 81 1.86 -13.60 -8.87
CA ARG A 81 1.09 -14.37 -9.85
C ARG A 81 -0.26 -13.72 -10.14
N ASP A 82 -0.97 -13.26 -9.11
CA ASP A 82 -2.24 -12.58 -9.28
C ASP A 82 -2.07 -11.26 -10.03
N ALA A 83 -1.05 -10.49 -9.69
CA ALA A 83 -0.72 -9.26 -10.42
C ALA A 83 -0.46 -9.54 -11.90
N LYS A 84 0.36 -10.54 -12.19
CA LYS A 84 0.69 -10.93 -13.56
C LYS A 84 -0.52 -11.38 -14.35
N LYS A 85 -1.41 -12.14 -13.73
CA LYS A 85 -2.65 -12.63 -14.34
C LYS A 85 -3.52 -11.48 -14.82
N HIS A 86 -3.52 -10.35 -14.12
CA HIS A 86 -4.33 -9.18 -14.45
C HIS A 86 -3.57 -8.13 -15.25
N GLY A 87 -2.31 -8.38 -15.59
CA GLY A 87 -1.50 -7.43 -16.35
C GLY A 87 -0.90 -6.31 -15.50
N ALA A 88 -0.91 -6.44 -14.18
CA ALA A 88 -0.33 -5.44 -13.29
C ALA A 88 1.20 -5.60 -13.24
N LYS A 89 1.90 -4.48 -13.27
CA LYS A 89 3.36 -4.43 -13.19
C LYS A 89 3.85 -4.23 -11.75
N VAL A 90 2.98 -3.76 -10.89
CA VAL A 90 3.28 -3.43 -9.49
C VAL A 90 2.21 -4.05 -8.61
N ALA A 91 2.62 -4.64 -7.48
CA ALA A 91 1.72 -5.14 -6.46
C ALA A 91 2.08 -4.50 -5.13
N LEU A 92 1.12 -3.77 -4.56
CA LEU A 92 1.25 -3.13 -3.26
C LEU A 92 0.54 -3.99 -2.21
N PHE A 93 1.19 -4.21 -1.07
CA PHE A 93 0.62 -5.04 -0.02
C PHE A 93 1.00 -4.51 1.37
N GLY A 94 0.20 -4.88 2.37
CA GLY A 94 0.46 -4.56 3.76
C GLY A 94 0.68 -5.82 4.59
N HIS A 95 -0.09 -5.98 5.65
CA HIS A 95 -0.21 -7.17 6.51
C HIS A 95 1.04 -7.51 7.34
N THR A 96 2.23 -7.55 6.74
CA THR A 96 3.47 -7.92 7.45
C THR A 96 4.00 -6.80 8.35
N HIS A 97 3.61 -5.56 8.11
CA HIS A 97 4.12 -4.36 8.80
C HIS A 97 5.63 -4.16 8.63
N VAL A 98 6.19 -4.72 7.57
CA VAL A 98 7.63 -4.63 7.25
C VAL A 98 7.80 -3.99 5.88
N ALA A 99 8.52 -2.87 5.85
CA ALA A 99 8.81 -2.17 4.61
C ALA A 99 9.68 -3.04 3.70
N LEU A 100 9.30 -3.17 2.44
CA LEU A 100 9.98 -4.01 1.46
C LEU A 100 9.77 -3.47 0.06
N GLU A 101 10.82 -3.45 -0.73
CA GLU A 101 10.75 -3.23 -2.16
C GLU A 101 11.56 -4.33 -2.84
N ASP A 102 10.93 -5.12 -3.70
CA ASP A 102 11.59 -6.25 -4.37
C ASP A 102 10.93 -6.51 -5.71
N GLU A 103 11.50 -7.42 -6.48
CA GLU A 103 10.94 -7.91 -7.73
C GLU A 103 10.75 -9.42 -7.60
N VAL A 104 9.52 -9.89 -7.85
CA VAL A 104 9.16 -11.31 -7.79
C VAL A 104 8.44 -11.66 -9.08
N ASP A 105 8.97 -12.65 -9.81
CA ASP A 105 8.40 -13.14 -11.07
C ASP A 105 8.12 -12.01 -12.08
N GLY A 106 8.98 -11.00 -12.11
CA GLY A 106 8.84 -9.86 -13.02
C GLY A 106 7.89 -8.77 -12.55
N VAL A 107 7.34 -8.89 -11.34
CA VAL A 107 6.42 -7.90 -10.75
C VAL A 107 7.15 -7.18 -9.63
N MET A 108 7.09 -5.84 -9.63
CA MET A 108 7.57 -5.05 -8.50
C MET A 108 6.62 -5.22 -7.33
N VAL A 109 7.10 -5.70 -6.20
CA VAL A 109 6.30 -5.86 -4.99
C VAL A 109 6.76 -4.83 -3.96
N LEU A 110 5.80 -4.15 -3.33
CA LEU A 110 6.10 -3.05 -2.42
C LEU A 110 5.22 -3.11 -1.20
N ASN A 111 5.84 -3.09 -0.02
CA ASN A 111 5.18 -2.89 1.26
C ASN A 111 5.70 -1.59 1.85
N PRO A 112 4.82 -0.62 2.17
CA PRO A 112 5.27 0.66 2.70
C PRO A 112 5.75 0.60 4.16
N GLY A 113 5.59 -0.54 4.84
CA GLY A 113 5.79 -0.66 6.26
C GLY A 113 4.53 -0.24 7.02
N SER A 114 4.69 0.18 8.27
CA SER A 114 3.56 0.60 9.08
C SER A 114 3.81 1.98 9.68
N ALA A 115 2.78 2.82 9.63
CA ALA A 115 2.82 4.14 10.25
C ALA A 115 2.61 4.06 11.78
N SER A 116 2.03 2.97 12.28
CA SER A 116 1.68 2.83 13.70
C SER A 116 2.29 1.61 14.38
N LEU A 117 2.44 0.49 13.68
CA LEU A 117 2.86 -0.78 14.27
C LEU A 117 3.98 -1.45 13.44
N PRO A 118 5.14 -0.79 13.30
CA PRO A 118 6.23 -1.40 12.52
C PRO A 118 6.78 -2.63 13.23
N LYS A 119 7.33 -3.57 12.43
CA LYS A 119 7.94 -4.80 12.93
C LYS A 119 9.40 -4.89 12.48
N ASN A 120 10.13 -5.88 12.98
CA ASN A 120 11.54 -6.12 12.68
C ASN A 120 12.42 -4.91 12.98
N ASN A 121 12.13 -4.21 14.10
CA ASN A 121 12.87 -3.03 14.56
C ASN A 121 12.87 -1.87 13.55
N GLN A 122 11.92 -1.87 12.63
CA GLN A 122 11.78 -0.77 11.69
C GLN A 122 11.12 0.44 12.35
N LYS A 123 11.40 1.62 11.82
CA LYS A 123 10.75 2.85 12.24
C LYS A 123 9.37 2.97 11.61
N SER A 124 8.47 3.67 12.30
CA SER A 124 7.17 4.02 11.74
C SER A 124 7.37 4.85 10.46
N GLY A 125 6.56 4.58 9.46
CA GLY A 125 6.70 5.29 8.21
C GLY A 125 5.70 4.88 7.15
N TYR A 126 5.90 5.42 5.97
CA TYR A 126 5.12 5.12 4.79
C TYR A 126 6.02 5.20 3.54
N ALA A 127 5.47 4.88 2.39
CA ALA A 127 6.22 4.98 1.12
C ALA A 127 5.60 6.04 0.23
N MET A 128 6.46 6.82 -0.43
CA MET A 128 6.09 7.73 -1.49
C MET A 128 6.54 7.13 -2.82
N MET A 129 5.58 6.78 -3.67
CA MET A 129 5.86 6.22 -4.99
C MET A 129 5.57 7.27 -6.05
N THR A 130 6.51 7.48 -6.95
CA THR A 130 6.36 8.40 -8.07
C THR A 130 6.37 7.60 -9.36
N VAL A 131 5.33 7.80 -10.18
CA VAL A 131 5.18 7.14 -11.48
C VAL A 131 5.23 8.19 -12.57
N THR A 132 6.16 8.03 -13.52
CA THR A 132 6.29 8.90 -14.68
C THR A 132 6.41 8.01 -15.92
N GLY A 133 5.31 7.90 -16.69
CA GLY A 133 5.26 6.92 -17.77
C GLY A 133 5.37 5.50 -17.21
N GLU A 134 6.41 4.78 -17.59
CA GLU A 134 6.72 3.44 -17.07
C GLU A 134 7.77 3.45 -15.98
N ASP A 135 8.32 4.63 -15.67
CA ASP A 135 9.36 4.77 -14.65
C ASP A 135 8.72 4.90 -13.25
N ILE A 136 9.23 4.13 -12.31
CA ILE A 136 8.74 4.10 -10.94
C ILE A 136 9.90 4.38 -10.00
N SER A 137 9.71 5.32 -9.08
CA SER A 137 10.65 5.53 -7.99
C SER A 137 9.92 5.45 -6.66
N VAL A 138 10.59 4.91 -5.63
CA VAL A 138 10.03 4.72 -4.30
C VAL A 138 10.95 5.35 -3.28
N LYS A 139 10.36 6.08 -2.35
CA LYS A 139 11.08 6.63 -1.21
C LYS A 139 10.34 6.24 0.06
N PHE A 140 11.03 5.58 0.99
CA PHE A 140 10.47 5.28 2.31
C PHE A 140 10.69 6.49 3.21
N ILE A 141 9.61 6.93 3.86
CA ILE A 141 9.61 8.12 4.69
C ILE A 141 9.29 7.71 6.13
N HIS A 142 10.19 8.06 7.04
CA HIS A 142 10.04 7.76 8.47
C HIS A 142 9.45 8.95 9.21
N ILE A 143 8.60 8.65 10.19
CA ILE A 143 7.90 9.67 10.98
C ILE A 143 8.17 9.50 12.48
#